data_01d7e01b3366e84b381d655aa185d447
#
_entry.id   01d7e01b3366e84b381d655aa185d447
#
_cell.length_a   1.000
_cell.length_b   1.000
_cell.length_c   1.000
_cell.angle_alpha   90.00
_cell.angle_beta   90.00
_cell.angle_gamma   90.00
#
_symmetry.space_group_name_H-M   'P 1'
#
loop_
_entity.id
_entity.type
_entity.pdbx_description
1 polymer ?
#
loop_
_entity_poly.entity_id
_entity_poly.type
_entity_poly.pdbx_seq_one_letter_code
_entity_poly.pdbx_strand_id
1 'polypeptide(L)'
;GQMGLNLSMELARSGYLDRTGIRLLACKPETIDRAEDRELFKETMEKLHQPIIPSEVVETLEDALACADRIGYPVIVRPAFTMGGTGGGICETRKKLIEIGTNGLRLSPIHQILVEKCIAGWKEIEYEVMRDHKGNVITVCNMENLDPVGIHTGDSVVVAPSQTLSDHEYQMLRTAALDIITELGIEGGCNCQFALKPDSFDYAVIEVNPRVSRSSALASKATGYPIAKVATKIAIGYTLDEITNDVTGKTCACFEPALDYIVVKYPKWPFDKFVYADKSLGTQMMATGEVMSIGNSFEAAMMKAVSSIELGMDTLTHKPFEELDDDEIVAHMHVQDAERVFCVYEALKRGIDHQTIWNITKIDWWFLDKMQHLANLEKGLANCHGVLSAAQYKEAKKYGFQDKTIRRLAEVDELPIANYRAGFKMVDTCAAEFSANTPYFYSTYDGDNEAAAFIAEKEAAAPEKKKKVLVFGSGPIRIGQGIEFDYCSVHC
;
A
#
# COMPACT_ATOMS: atom_id res chain seq x y z
N GLY A 1 -8.11 -13.72 6.98
CA GLY A 1 -6.76 -13.43 7.50
C GLY A 1 -6.06 -14.68 8.03
N GLN A 2 -4.85 -14.54 8.56
CA GLN A 2 -3.99 -15.67 8.94
C GLN A 2 -4.64 -16.64 9.95
N MET A 3 -5.40 -16.13 10.91
CA MET A 3 -6.12 -16.98 11.87
C MET A 3 -7.11 -17.93 11.20
N GLY A 4 -7.81 -17.45 10.18
CA GLY A 4 -8.73 -18.29 9.39
C GLY A 4 -7.98 -19.39 8.62
N LEU A 5 -6.86 -19.06 7.99
CA LEU A 5 -6.02 -20.04 7.31
C LEU A 5 -5.47 -21.10 8.28
N ASN A 6 -4.87 -20.68 9.40
CA ASN A 6 -4.31 -21.59 10.40
C ASN A 6 -5.36 -22.56 10.94
N LEU A 7 -6.55 -22.06 11.29
CA LEU A 7 -7.66 -22.92 11.77
C LEU A 7 -8.14 -23.88 10.69
N SER A 8 -8.30 -23.41 9.45
CA SER A 8 -8.72 -24.24 8.33
C SER A 8 -7.73 -25.36 8.04
N MET A 9 -6.44 -25.07 8.05
CA MET A 9 -5.37 -26.04 7.82
C MET A 9 -5.29 -27.07 8.95
N GLU A 10 -5.43 -26.64 10.21
CA GLU A 10 -5.45 -27.58 11.36
C GLU A 10 -6.64 -28.53 11.28
N LEU A 11 -7.83 -28.02 10.95
CA LEU A 11 -9.02 -28.85 10.76
C LEU A 11 -8.86 -29.84 9.60
N ALA A 12 -8.25 -29.42 8.50
CA ALA A 12 -7.97 -30.29 7.35
C ALA A 12 -6.95 -31.38 7.72
N ARG A 13 -5.79 -31.00 8.26
CA ARG A 13 -4.69 -31.91 8.61
C ARG A 13 -5.07 -32.92 9.70
N SER A 14 -5.93 -32.55 10.63
CA SER A 14 -6.48 -33.49 11.64
C SER A 14 -7.49 -34.48 11.09
N GLY A 15 -7.87 -34.39 9.81
CA GLY A 15 -8.93 -35.18 9.18
C GLY A 15 -10.34 -34.89 9.73
N TYR A 16 -10.49 -33.77 10.45
CA TYR A 16 -11.79 -33.41 11.03
C TYR A 16 -12.84 -33.10 9.95
N LEU A 17 -12.43 -32.38 8.90
CA LEU A 17 -13.32 -32.01 7.79
C LEU A 17 -13.86 -33.26 7.08
N ASP A 18 -13.02 -34.25 6.80
CA ASP A 18 -13.39 -35.49 6.13
C ASP A 18 -14.36 -36.31 7.00
N ARG A 19 -14.04 -36.47 8.29
CA ARG A 19 -14.89 -37.24 9.24
C ARG A 19 -16.25 -36.63 9.44
N THR A 20 -16.37 -35.29 9.36
CA THR A 20 -17.64 -34.59 9.62
C THR A 20 -18.40 -34.25 8.35
N GLY A 21 -17.78 -34.40 7.17
CA GLY A 21 -18.35 -33.98 5.90
C GLY A 21 -18.48 -32.46 5.73
N ILE A 22 -17.79 -31.67 6.58
CA ILE A 22 -17.78 -30.22 6.48
C ILE A 22 -16.88 -29.82 5.33
N ARG A 23 -17.43 -29.04 4.41
CA ARG A 23 -16.69 -28.51 3.25
C ARG A 23 -16.04 -27.17 3.59
N LEU A 24 -14.74 -27.06 3.35
CA LEU A 24 -14.03 -25.78 3.36
C LEU A 24 -14.46 -24.98 2.12
N LEU A 25 -14.89 -23.74 2.31
CA LEU A 25 -15.26 -22.83 1.24
C LEU A 25 -14.08 -21.96 0.82
N ALA A 26 -14.09 -21.47 -0.43
CA ALA A 26 -13.03 -20.70 -1.07
C ALA A 26 -11.75 -21.55 -1.30
N CYS A 27 -10.59 -21.13 -0.76
CA CYS A 27 -9.32 -21.83 -1.04
C CYS A 27 -9.28 -23.25 -0.44
N LYS A 28 -8.79 -24.20 -1.23
CA LYS A 28 -8.55 -25.59 -0.79
C LYS A 28 -7.27 -25.68 0.05
N PRO A 29 -7.14 -26.68 0.94
CA PRO A 29 -5.93 -26.86 1.72
C PRO A 29 -4.66 -26.95 0.87
N GLU A 30 -4.70 -27.68 -0.26
CA GLU A 30 -3.57 -27.83 -1.17
C GLU A 30 -3.15 -26.50 -1.81
N THR A 31 -4.11 -25.62 -2.09
CA THR A 31 -3.85 -24.26 -2.59
C THR A 31 -3.16 -23.40 -1.54
N ILE A 32 -3.59 -23.52 -0.28
CA ILE A 32 -2.98 -22.79 0.84
C ILE A 32 -1.54 -23.28 1.06
N ASP A 33 -1.31 -24.59 1.08
CA ASP A 33 0.03 -25.16 1.23
C ASP A 33 0.96 -24.69 0.10
N ARG A 34 0.51 -24.71 -1.17
CA ARG A 34 1.31 -24.25 -2.32
C ARG A 34 1.64 -22.75 -2.27
N ALA A 35 0.83 -21.95 -1.61
CA ALA A 35 1.07 -20.51 -1.48
C ALA A 35 1.91 -20.14 -0.26
N GLU A 36 1.78 -20.88 0.86
CA GLU A 36 2.41 -20.56 2.15
C GLU A 36 3.72 -21.37 2.39
N ASP A 37 3.81 -22.58 1.84
CA ASP A 37 5.04 -23.38 1.94
C ASP A 37 6.08 -22.92 0.91
N ARG A 38 7.30 -22.67 1.36
CA ARG A 38 8.35 -22.08 0.52
C ARG A 38 8.79 -22.99 -0.63
N GLU A 39 8.88 -24.29 -0.40
CA GLU A 39 9.32 -25.26 -1.43
C GLU A 39 8.23 -25.43 -2.48
N LEU A 40 6.98 -25.64 -2.06
CA LEU A 40 5.84 -25.77 -2.95
C LEU A 40 5.56 -24.47 -3.73
N PHE A 41 5.77 -23.33 -3.09
CA PHE A 41 5.68 -22.02 -3.75
C PHE A 41 6.76 -21.89 -4.83
N LYS A 42 8.01 -22.23 -4.50
CA LYS A 42 9.11 -22.20 -5.45
C LYS A 42 8.85 -23.12 -6.65
N GLU A 43 8.45 -24.37 -6.41
CA GLU A 43 8.08 -25.32 -7.49
C GLU A 43 6.96 -24.76 -8.38
N THR A 44 5.97 -24.11 -7.77
CA THR A 44 4.86 -23.48 -8.50
C THR A 44 5.35 -22.34 -9.38
N MET A 45 6.21 -21.47 -8.87
CA MET A 45 6.78 -20.37 -9.63
C MET A 45 7.70 -20.85 -10.76
N GLU A 46 8.54 -21.86 -10.51
CA GLU A 46 9.38 -22.48 -11.53
C GLU A 46 8.54 -23.08 -12.67
N LYS A 47 7.44 -23.77 -12.34
CA LYS A 47 6.50 -24.32 -13.34
C LYS A 47 5.90 -23.23 -14.22
N LEU A 48 5.60 -22.08 -13.64
CA LEU A 48 5.06 -20.92 -14.35
C LEU A 48 6.12 -20.07 -15.05
N HIS A 49 7.41 -20.42 -14.91
CA HIS A 49 8.53 -19.58 -15.33
C HIS A 49 8.50 -18.16 -14.73
N GLN A 50 7.93 -18.04 -13.52
CA GLN A 50 7.91 -16.79 -12.80
C GLN A 50 9.19 -16.64 -11.97
N PRO A 51 9.89 -15.49 -12.05
CA PRO A 51 11.10 -15.28 -11.30
C PRO A 51 10.80 -15.12 -9.81
N ILE A 52 11.53 -15.81 -8.97
CA ILE A 52 11.56 -15.63 -7.52
C ILE A 52 12.93 -15.12 -7.10
N ILE A 53 13.01 -14.60 -5.87
CA ILE A 53 14.29 -14.14 -5.33
C ILE A 53 15.20 -15.37 -5.15
N PRO A 54 16.37 -15.39 -5.82
CA PRO A 54 17.32 -16.51 -5.68
C PRO A 54 17.76 -16.65 -4.23
N SER A 55 17.53 -17.83 -3.66
CA SER A 55 17.84 -18.10 -2.26
C SER A 55 18.16 -19.57 -2.05
N GLU A 56 18.88 -19.87 -0.97
CA GLU A 56 19.22 -21.23 -0.57
C GLU A 56 19.32 -21.33 0.96
N VAL A 57 18.78 -22.40 1.50
CA VAL A 57 18.95 -22.76 2.92
C VAL A 57 20.25 -23.54 3.05
N VAL A 58 21.13 -23.08 3.94
CA VAL A 58 22.44 -23.69 4.14
C VAL A 58 22.73 -23.92 5.62
N GLU A 59 23.53 -24.94 5.91
CA GLU A 59 23.90 -25.36 7.27
C GLU A 59 25.37 -25.09 7.60
N THR A 60 26.16 -24.72 6.59
CA THR A 60 27.57 -24.40 6.76
C THR A 60 27.92 -23.03 6.19
N LEU A 61 28.99 -22.42 6.72
CA LEU A 61 29.51 -21.18 6.17
C LEU A 61 30.05 -21.36 4.76
N GLU A 62 30.62 -22.53 4.45
CA GLU A 62 31.17 -22.83 3.13
C GLU A 62 30.06 -22.85 2.07
N ASP A 63 28.94 -23.49 2.35
CA ASP A 63 27.77 -23.48 1.45
C ASP A 63 27.18 -22.08 1.32
N ALA A 64 27.14 -21.30 2.41
CA ALA A 64 26.70 -19.91 2.35
C ALA A 64 27.55 -19.04 1.40
N LEU A 65 28.87 -19.21 1.47
CA LEU A 65 29.79 -18.52 0.59
C LEU A 65 29.64 -18.97 -0.87
N ALA A 66 29.51 -20.28 -1.11
CA ALA A 66 29.28 -20.83 -2.45
C ALA A 66 27.95 -20.35 -3.04
N CYS A 67 26.91 -20.30 -2.24
CA CYS A 67 25.61 -19.72 -2.64
C CYS A 67 25.75 -18.27 -3.03
N ALA A 68 26.36 -17.43 -2.17
CA ALA A 68 26.53 -16.00 -2.44
C ALA A 68 27.41 -15.72 -3.67
N ASP A 69 28.44 -16.53 -3.88
CA ASP A 69 29.30 -16.41 -5.08
C ASP A 69 28.50 -16.75 -6.38
N ARG A 70 27.51 -17.65 -6.30
CA ARG A 70 26.64 -18.03 -7.43
C ARG A 70 25.55 -16.98 -7.70
N ILE A 71 24.85 -16.48 -6.66
CA ILE A 71 23.74 -15.53 -6.83
C ILE A 71 24.21 -14.06 -6.90
N GLY A 72 25.44 -13.80 -6.51
CA GLY A 72 26.09 -12.48 -6.53
C GLY A 72 25.71 -11.59 -5.32
N TYR A 73 26.68 -10.81 -4.87
CA TYR A 73 26.48 -9.82 -3.81
C TYR A 73 25.71 -8.57 -4.30
N PRO A 74 25.01 -7.84 -3.41
CA PRO A 74 24.80 -8.13 -1.99
C PRO A 74 23.80 -9.29 -1.77
N VAL A 75 23.95 -9.96 -0.61
CA VAL A 75 23.03 -11.01 -0.15
C VAL A 75 22.48 -10.69 1.22
N ILE A 76 21.30 -11.23 1.54
CA ILE A 76 20.70 -11.19 2.87
C ILE A 76 20.87 -12.53 3.54
N VAL A 77 21.27 -12.52 4.81
CA VAL A 77 21.32 -13.71 5.66
C VAL A 77 20.17 -13.65 6.66
N ARG A 78 19.40 -14.72 6.76
CA ARG A 78 18.30 -14.86 7.74
C ARG A 78 18.45 -16.18 8.48
N PRO A 79 18.81 -16.16 9.79
CA PRO A 79 18.87 -17.38 10.59
C PRO A 79 17.48 -18.00 10.74
N ALA A 80 17.40 -19.33 10.65
CA ALA A 80 16.16 -20.05 10.86
C ALA A 80 15.75 -20.00 12.35
N PHE A 81 14.44 -19.87 12.59
CA PHE A 81 13.81 -19.86 13.93
C PHE A 81 14.36 -18.83 14.92
N THR A 82 14.89 -17.70 14.43
CA THR A 82 15.25 -16.56 15.30
C THR A 82 14.13 -15.53 15.34
N MET A 83 13.93 -14.90 16.49
CA MET A 83 12.92 -13.86 16.66
C MET A 83 13.45 -12.52 16.18
N GLY A 84 12.61 -11.76 15.45
CA GLY A 84 12.89 -10.38 15.07
C GLY A 84 14.10 -10.18 14.17
N GLY A 85 14.51 -11.21 13.39
CA GLY A 85 15.65 -11.10 12.48
C GLY A 85 17.03 -11.12 13.15
N THR A 86 17.10 -11.47 14.44
CA THR A 86 18.35 -11.51 15.22
C THR A 86 19.40 -12.40 14.55
N GLY A 87 20.60 -11.86 14.34
CA GLY A 87 21.73 -12.56 13.73
C GLY A 87 21.73 -12.58 12.21
N GLY A 88 20.72 -11.98 11.57
CA GLY A 88 20.65 -11.74 10.13
C GLY A 88 21.20 -10.38 9.73
N GLY A 89 21.25 -10.11 8.42
CA GLY A 89 21.62 -8.81 7.88
C GLY A 89 22.03 -8.85 6.42
N ILE A 90 22.25 -7.67 5.86
CA ILE A 90 22.72 -7.49 4.49
C ILE A 90 24.24 -7.65 4.46
N CYS A 91 24.71 -8.49 3.55
CA CYS A 91 26.13 -8.77 3.31
C CYS A 91 26.52 -8.24 1.95
N GLU A 92 27.13 -7.06 1.91
CA GLU A 92 27.59 -6.43 0.67
C GLU A 92 28.85 -7.09 0.11
N THR A 93 29.60 -7.77 0.97
CA THR A 93 30.88 -8.39 0.62
C THR A 93 31.03 -9.77 1.25
N ARG A 94 31.91 -10.60 0.68
CA ARG A 94 32.27 -11.91 1.22
C ARG A 94 32.74 -11.84 2.68
N LYS A 95 33.49 -10.80 3.06
CA LYS A 95 33.95 -10.59 4.45
C LYS A 95 32.77 -10.40 5.39
N LYS A 96 31.77 -9.60 5.01
CA LYS A 96 30.58 -9.34 5.80
C LYS A 96 29.71 -10.60 5.93
N LEU A 97 29.63 -11.41 4.86
CA LEU A 97 28.94 -12.69 4.90
C LEU A 97 29.61 -13.67 5.89
N ILE A 98 30.95 -13.73 5.96
CA ILE A 98 31.64 -14.56 6.95
C ILE A 98 31.25 -14.16 8.36
N GLU A 99 31.24 -12.87 8.66
CA GLU A 99 30.87 -12.34 9.99
C GLU A 99 29.41 -12.68 10.34
N ILE A 100 28.45 -12.26 9.51
CA ILE A 100 27.01 -12.41 9.76
C ILE A 100 26.60 -13.88 9.62
N GLY A 101 27.08 -14.62 8.62
CA GLY A 101 26.75 -16.02 8.41
C GLY A 101 27.19 -16.90 9.57
N THR A 102 28.43 -16.71 10.07
CA THR A 102 28.92 -17.45 11.23
C THR A 102 28.05 -17.18 12.47
N ASN A 103 27.70 -15.92 12.69
CA ASN A 103 26.85 -15.55 13.82
C ASN A 103 25.42 -16.08 13.66
N GLY A 104 24.88 -16.02 12.44
CA GLY A 104 23.55 -16.55 12.10
C GLY A 104 23.43 -18.04 12.31
N LEU A 105 24.40 -18.82 11.83
CA LEU A 105 24.46 -20.28 12.06
C LEU A 105 24.52 -20.62 13.55
N ARG A 106 25.31 -19.86 14.33
CA ARG A 106 25.43 -20.06 15.78
C ARG A 106 24.12 -19.76 16.53
N LEU A 107 23.39 -18.74 16.10
CA LEU A 107 22.15 -18.27 16.76
C LEU A 107 20.92 -19.08 16.33
N SER A 108 20.94 -19.73 15.17
CA SER A 108 19.87 -20.60 14.75
C SER A 108 19.83 -21.87 15.61
N PRO A 109 18.69 -22.21 16.24
CA PRO A 109 18.55 -23.43 17.05
C PRO A 109 18.82 -24.73 16.26
N ILE A 110 18.66 -24.69 14.95
CA ILE A 110 18.87 -25.85 14.06
C ILE A 110 20.09 -25.66 13.16
N HIS A 111 20.94 -24.67 13.46
CA HIS A 111 22.14 -24.34 12.69
C HIS A 111 21.93 -24.14 11.19
N GLN A 112 20.82 -23.49 10.81
CA GLN A 112 20.47 -23.17 9.44
C GLN A 112 20.34 -21.66 9.23
N ILE A 113 20.81 -21.18 8.08
CA ILE A 113 20.58 -19.83 7.59
C ILE A 113 20.03 -19.88 6.16
N LEU A 114 19.15 -18.95 5.83
CA LEU A 114 18.80 -18.63 4.45
C LEU A 114 19.78 -17.58 3.92
N VAL A 115 20.38 -17.85 2.77
CA VAL A 115 21.14 -16.86 1.99
C VAL A 115 20.30 -16.49 0.77
N GLU A 116 19.99 -15.22 0.63
CA GLU A 116 19.04 -14.70 -0.37
C GLU A 116 19.66 -13.53 -1.12
N LYS A 117 19.39 -13.40 -2.42
CA LYS A 117 19.78 -12.20 -3.20
C LYS A 117 19.15 -10.95 -2.57
N CYS A 118 19.97 -9.95 -2.28
CA CYS A 118 19.45 -8.67 -1.82
C CYS A 118 18.85 -7.89 -2.98
N ILE A 119 17.58 -7.59 -2.88
CA ILE A 119 16.81 -6.75 -3.81
C ILE A 119 16.38 -5.43 -3.17
N ALA A 120 17.07 -5.01 -2.11
CA ALA A 120 16.84 -3.70 -1.50
C ALA A 120 16.97 -2.60 -2.56
N GLY A 121 16.05 -1.65 -2.54
CA GLY A 121 16.00 -0.57 -3.53
C GLY A 121 15.20 -0.89 -4.80
N TRP A 122 14.68 -2.11 -4.97
CA TRP A 122 13.69 -2.40 -6.01
C TRP A 122 12.34 -1.82 -5.63
N LYS A 123 11.51 -1.48 -6.63
CA LYS A 123 10.13 -1.04 -6.40
C LYS A 123 9.30 -2.19 -5.87
N GLU A 124 8.39 -1.93 -4.95
CA GLU A 124 7.43 -2.91 -4.47
C GLU A 124 6.05 -2.61 -5.05
N ILE A 125 5.52 -3.56 -5.80
CA ILE A 125 4.27 -3.44 -6.55
C ILE A 125 3.32 -4.55 -6.12
N GLU A 126 2.06 -4.21 -5.89
CA GLU A 126 1.02 -5.15 -5.48
C GLU A 126 -0.12 -5.20 -6.48
N TYR A 127 -0.68 -6.40 -6.67
CA TYR A 127 -1.93 -6.63 -7.39
C TYR A 127 -2.94 -7.35 -6.51
N GLU A 128 -4.11 -6.77 -6.37
CA GLU A 128 -5.28 -7.47 -5.83
C GLU A 128 -6.03 -8.13 -6.98
N VAL A 129 -6.13 -9.45 -6.92
CA VAL A 129 -6.66 -10.29 -7.99
C VAL A 129 -7.89 -11.04 -7.48
N MET A 130 -8.87 -11.25 -8.35
CA MET A 130 -10.09 -12.01 -8.06
C MET A 130 -10.27 -13.12 -9.10
N ARG A 131 -10.58 -14.34 -8.65
CA ARG A 131 -10.83 -15.47 -9.54
C ARG A 131 -11.97 -16.34 -9.04
N ASP A 132 -12.80 -16.85 -9.96
CA ASP A 132 -13.86 -17.83 -9.66
C ASP A 132 -13.49 -19.26 -10.08
N HIS A 133 -14.36 -20.21 -9.78
CA HIS A 133 -14.15 -21.64 -10.05
C HIS A 133 -14.22 -21.99 -11.55
N LYS A 134 -14.82 -21.14 -12.41
CA LYS A 134 -14.84 -21.33 -13.86
C LYS A 134 -13.60 -20.76 -14.56
N GLY A 135 -12.73 -20.08 -13.82
CA GLY A 135 -11.50 -19.52 -14.34
C GLY A 135 -11.65 -18.09 -14.86
N ASN A 136 -12.78 -17.41 -14.62
CA ASN A 136 -12.84 -15.96 -14.82
C ASN A 136 -11.89 -15.30 -13.81
N VAL A 137 -11.03 -14.41 -14.26
CA VAL A 137 -10.02 -13.77 -13.45
C VAL A 137 -9.85 -12.30 -13.84
N ILE A 138 -9.72 -11.44 -12.84
CA ILE A 138 -9.52 -9.99 -13.03
C ILE A 138 -8.51 -9.45 -12.02
N THR A 139 -7.88 -8.34 -12.36
CA THR A 139 -7.20 -7.48 -11.39
C THR A 139 -8.18 -6.42 -10.87
N VAL A 140 -8.31 -6.31 -9.55
CA VAL A 140 -9.19 -5.31 -8.92
C VAL A 140 -8.46 -4.00 -8.73
N CYS A 141 -7.21 -4.07 -8.32
CA CYS A 141 -6.40 -2.89 -8.04
C CYS A 141 -4.92 -3.23 -8.18
N ASN A 142 -4.18 -2.29 -8.71
CA ASN A 142 -2.73 -2.28 -8.69
C ASN A 142 -2.27 -1.16 -7.75
N MET A 143 -1.22 -1.41 -6.99
CA MET A 143 -0.70 -0.50 -5.94
C MET A 143 0.82 -0.49 -5.96
N GLU A 144 1.39 0.61 -5.50
CA GLU A 144 2.83 0.84 -5.44
C GLU A 144 3.22 1.42 -4.09
N ASN A 145 4.30 0.92 -3.51
CA ASN A 145 4.89 1.48 -2.30
C ASN A 145 5.79 2.67 -2.64
N LEU A 146 5.69 3.75 -1.85
CA LEU A 146 6.63 4.87 -1.93
C LEU A 146 8.03 4.43 -1.50
N ASP A 147 8.12 3.63 -0.45
CA ASP A 147 9.37 3.04 0.01
C ASP A 147 9.73 1.83 -0.85
N PRO A 148 11.02 1.64 -1.18
CA PRO A 148 11.47 0.46 -1.90
C PRO A 148 11.39 -0.80 -1.03
N VAL A 149 11.57 -1.96 -1.66
CA VAL A 149 11.67 -3.27 -0.98
C VAL A 149 12.66 -3.21 0.19
N GLY A 150 12.24 -3.72 1.33
CA GLY A 150 12.98 -3.72 2.60
C GLY A 150 12.15 -3.20 3.77
N ILE A 151 11.08 -2.45 3.51
CA ILE A 151 10.07 -2.03 4.48
C ILE A 151 8.79 -2.80 4.20
N HIS A 152 8.19 -3.37 5.24
CA HIS A 152 6.92 -4.09 5.09
C HIS A 152 5.84 -3.17 4.50
N THR A 153 5.07 -3.66 3.52
CA THR A 153 4.03 -2.87 2.84
C THR A 153 3.01 -2.24 3.79
N GLY A 154 2.75 -2.89 4.93
CA GLY A 154 1.91 -2.33 6.00
C GLY A 154 2.46 -1.03 6.61
N ASP A 155 3.78 -0.85 6.59
CA ASP A 155 4.51 0.30 7.13
C ASP A 155 4.90 1.33 6.07
N SER A 156 4.69 1.05 4.79
CA SER A 156 4.95 1.98 3.70
C SER A 156 3.75 2.85 3.38
N VAL A 157 4.00 4.04 2.83
CA VAL A 157 2.99 4.82 2.12
C VAL A 157 2.70 4.10 0.81
N VAL A 158 1.43 3.76 0.56
CA VAL A 158 1.01 3.04 -0.64
C VAL A 158 0.13 3.92 -1.51
N VAL A 159 0.36 3.87 -2.80
CA VAL A 159 -0.35 4.68 -3.81
C VAL A 159 -1.07 3.76 -4.78
N ALA A 160 -2.33 4.06 -5.07
CA ALA A 160 -3.12 3.39 -6.09
C ALA A 160 -3.74 4.42 -7.07
N PRO A 161 -3.72 4.14 -8.38
CA PRO A 161 -2.94 3.10 -9.05
C PRO A 161 -1.43 3.38 -9.00
N SER A 162 -0.58 2.41 -9.36
CA SER A 162 0.86 2.65 -9.53
C SER A 162 1.10 3.80 -10.49
N GLN A 163 2.03 4.70 -10.12
CA GLN A 163 2.29 5.95 -10.84
C GLN A 163 3.58 5.91 -11.67
N THR A 164 4.48 4.98 -11.33
CA THR A 164 5.84 4.94 -11.88
C THR A 164 6.08 3.79 -12.86
N LEU A 165 5.04 3.00 -13.13
CA LEU A 165 5.10 1.92 -14.10
C LEU A 165 4.79 2.42 -15.53
N SER A 166 5.58 1.97 -16.50
CA SER A 166 5.17 1.99 -17.89
C SER A 166 4.03 1.01 -18.15
N ASP A 167 3.30 1.18 -19.25
CA ASP A 167 2.25 0.23 -19.64
C ASP A 167 2.79 -1.20 -19.79
N HIS A 168 4.00 -1.35 -20.35
CA HIS A 168 4.64 -2.66 -20.47
C HIS A 168 4.88 -3.34 -19.12
N GLU A 169 5.44 -2.62 -18.15
CA GLU A 169 5.68 -3.13 -16.79
C GLU A 169 4.36 -3.48 -16.10
N TYR A 170 3.36 -2.60 -16.23
CA TYR A 170 2.03 -2.84 -15.70
C TYR A 170 1.42 -4.14 -16.24
N GLN A 171 1.41 -4.31 -17.57
CA GLN A 171 0.83 -5.49 -18.20
C GLN A 171 1.61 -6.77 -17.93
N MET A 172 2.93 -6.69 -17.86
CA MET A 172 3.82 -7.81 -17.50
C MET A 172 3.49 -8.33 -16.10
N LEU A 173 3.47 -7.47 -15.10
CA LEU A 173 3.17 -7.86 -13.71
C LEU A 173 1.71 -8.27 -13.54
N ARG A 174 0.77 -7.62 -14.24
CA ARG A 174 -0.64 -8.02 -14.28
C ARG A 174 -0.79 -9.45 -14.81
N THR A 175 -0.16 -9.77 -15.93
CA THR A 175 -0.20 -11.12 -16.51
C THR A 175 0.38 -12.14 -15.54
N ALA A 176 1.53 -11.84 -14.92
CA ALA A 176 2.12 -12.71 -13.91
C ALA A 176 1.16 -12.97 -12.73
N ALA A 177 0.48 -11.95 -12.22
CA ALA A 177 -0.49 -12.10 -11.14
C ALA A 177 -1.69 -12.99 -11.53
N LEU A 178 -2.22 -12.82 -12.75
CA LEU A 178 -3.32 -13.64 -13.29
C LEU A 178 -2.91 -15.10 -13.48
N ASP A 179 -1.70 -15.35 -13.99
CA ASP A 179 -1.17 -16.71 -14.19
C ASP A 179 -0.96 -17.41 -12.84
N ILE A 180 -0.40 -16.70 -11.86
CA ILE A 180 -0.15 -17.24 -10.52
C ILE A 180 -1.45 -17.65 -9.82
N ILE A 181 -2.45 -16.77 -9.75
CA ILE A 181 -3.72 -17.10 -9.09
C ILE A 181 -4.43 -18.25 -9.79
N THR A 182 -4.30 -18.34 -11.12
CA THR A 182 -4.90 -19.39 -11.93
C THR A 182 -4.23 -20.73 -11.67
N GLU A 183 -2.89 -20.80 -11.69
CA GLU A 183 -2.14 -22.02 -11.41
C GLU A 183 -2.34 -22.52 -9.98
N LEU A 184 -2.38 -21.63 -9.00
CA LEU A 184 -2.68 -21.97 -7.61
C LEU A 184 -4.13 -22.46 -7.43
N GLY A 185 -5.02 -22.19 -8.37
CA GLY A 185 -6.43 -22.56 -8.30
C GLY A 185 -7.19 -21.85 -7.18
N ILE A 186 -6.77 -20.61 -6.84
CA ILE A 186 -7.43 -19.82 -5.82
C ILE A 186 -8.85 -19.45 -6.28
N GLU A 187 -9.82 -19.60 -5.40
CA GLU A 187 -11.20 -19.15 -5.59
C GLU A 187 -11.50 -18.00 -4.60
N GLY A 188 -11.77 -16.80 -5.12
CA GLY A 188 -11.93 -15.58 -4.35
C GLY A 188 -10.80 -14.59 -4.57
N GLY A 189 -10.46 -13.82 -3.53
CA GLY A 189 -9.44 -12.77 -3.58
C GLY A 189 -8.05 -13.27 -3.23
N CYS A 190 -7.05 -12.67 -3.88
CA CYS A 190 -5.63 -12.94 -3.67
C CYS A 190 -4.83 -11.65 -3.83
N ASN A 191 -3.80 -11.48 -2.99
CA ASN A 191 -2.81 -10.43 -3.13
C ASN A 191 -1.50 -11.03 -3.67
N CYS A 192 -0.96 -10.44 -4.74
CA CYS A 192 0.34 -10.80 -5.31
C CYS A 192 1.29 -9.61 -5.15
N GLN A 193 2.46 -9.84 -4.56
CA GLN A 193 3.49 -8.84 -4.34
C GLN A 193 4.72 -9.12 -5.20
N PHE A 194 5.19 -8.08 -5.88
CA PHE A 194 6.31 -8.12 -6.80
C PHE A 194 7.37 -7.10 -6.41
N ALA A 195 8.63 -7.48 -6.57
CA ALA A 195 9.73 -6.55 -6.64
C ALA A 195 10.06 -6.29 -8.11
N LEU A 196 10.12 -5.03 -8.53
CA LEU A 196 10.51 -4.62 -9.87
C LEU A 196 11.81 -3.83 -9.79
N LYS A 197 12.83 -4.27 -10.53
CA LYS A 197 14.12 -3.60 -10.57
C LYS A 197 13.99 -2.27 -11.31
N PRO A 198 14.44 -1.15 -10.72
CA PRO A 198 14.46 0.13 -11.41
C PRO A 198 15.25 0.03 -12.74
N ASP A 199 14.78 0.72 -13.76
CA ASP A 199 15.42 0.83 -15.09
C ASP A 199 15.59 -0.50 -15.84
N SER A 200 14.84 -1.56 -15.47
CA SER A 200 14.81 -2.81 -16.22
C SER A 200 13.44 -3.49 -16.10
N PHE A 201 13.20 -4.53 -16.89
CA PHE A 201 12.02 -5.37 -16.78
C PHE A 201 12.24 -6.59 -15.88
N ASP A 202 13.38 -6.63 -15.15
CA ASP A 202 13.62 -7.70 -14.20
C ASP A 202 12.70 -7.53 -12.98
N TYR A 203 11.99 -8.57 -12.62
CA TYR A 203 11.15 -8.59 -11.43
C TYR A 203 11.31 -9.91 -10.67
N ALA A 204 10.80 -9.94 -9.46
CA ALA A 204 10.68 -11.16 -8.69
C ALA A 204 9.33 -11.19 -7.96
N VAL A 205 8.71 -12.36 -7.87
CA VAL A 205 7.56 -12.60 -7.01
C VAL A 205 8.06 -12.66 -5.57
N ILE A 206 7.55 -11.77 -4.70
CA ILE A 206 7.91 -11.73 -3.27
C ILE A 206 7.06 -12.74 -2.50
N GLU A 207 5.74 -12.58 -2.60
CA GLU A 207 4.79 -13.44 -1.92
C GLU A 207 3.41 -13.40 -2.58
N VAL A 208 2.62 -14.42 -2.29
CA VAL A 208 1.23 -14.53 -2.70
C VAL A 208 0.39 -14.86 -1.48
N ASN A 209 -0.60 -14.02 -1.18
CA ASN A 209 -1.50 -14.19 -0.05
C ASN A 209 -2.84 -14.77 -0.54
N PRO A 210 -3.14 -16.08 -0.38
CA PRO A 210 -4.35 -16.72 -0.92
C PRO A 210 -5.58 -16.43 -0.06
N ARG A 211 -5.76 -15.19 0.30
CA ARG A 211 -6.79 -14.71 1.23
C ARG A 211 -7.04 -13.23 1.08
N VAL A 212 -8.21 -12.79 1.53
CA VAL A 212 -8.48 -11.36 1.73
C VAL A 212 -7.55 -10.82 2.84
N SER A 213 -6.86 -9.73 2.55
CA SER A 213 -5.84 -9.09 3.39
C SER A 213 -6.20 -7.64 3.73
N ARG A 214 -5.30 -6.92 4.40
CA ARG A 214 -5.45 -5.48 4.62
C ARG A 214 -5.39 -4.70 3.30
N SER A 215 -4.53 -5.08 2.38
CA SER A 215 -4.45 -4.49 1.04
C SER A 215 -5.73 -4.70 0.24
N SER A 216 -6.43 -5.84 0.42
CA SER A 216 -7.75 -6.06 -0.19
C SER A 216 -8.81 -5.07 0.36
N ALA A 217 -8.75 -4.74 1.64
CA ALA A 217 -9.65 -3.72 2.22
C ALA A 217 -9.33 -2.32 1.66
N LEU A 218 -8.05 -1.98 1.52
CA LEU A 218 -7.60 -0.75 0.87
C LEU A 218 -8.07 -0.70 -0.58
N ALA A 219 -7.82 -1.75 -1.36
CA ALA A 219 -8.24 -1.87 -2.75
C ALA A 219 -9.76 -1.72 -2.92
N SER A 220 -10.55 -2.33 -2.02
CA SER A 220 -12.02 -2.19 -2.02
C SER A 220 -12.45 -0.74 -1.81
N LYS A 221 -11.82 -0.03 -0.87
CA LYS A 221 -12.10 1.40 -0.62
C LYS A 221 -11.59 2.28 -1.76
N ALA A 222 -10.44 1.94 -2.34
CA ALA A 222 -9.85 2.70 -3.44
C ALA A 222 -10.69 2.61 -4.73
N THR A 223 -11.27 1.45 -5.01
CA THR A 223 -11.96 1.17 -6.28
C THR A 223 -13.49 1.18 -6.20
N GLY A 224 -14.04 1.11 -4.99
CA GLY A 224 -15.47 0.85 -4.80
C GLY A 224 -15.88 -0.60 -5.11
N TYR A 225 -14.94 -1.46 -5.55
CA TYR A 225 -15.19 -2.87 -5.83
C TYR A 225 -15.18 -3.69 -4.51
N PRO A 226 -16.30 -4.30 -4.10
CA PRO A 226 -16.40 -4.91 -2.77
C PRO A 226 -15.78 -6.31 -2.74
N ILE A 227 -14.46 -6.42 -2.66
CA ILE A 227 -13.70 -7.68 -2.74
C ILE A 227 -14.27 -8.75 -1.79
N ALA A 228 -14.49 -8.42 -0.52
CA ALA A 228 -14.98 -9.40 0.46
C ALA A 228 -16.39 -9.93 0.12
N LYS A 229 -17.28 -9.06 -0.36
CA LYS A 229 -18.62 -9.45 -0.80
C LYS A 229 -18.59 -10.36 -2.02
N VAL A 230 -17.78 -10.01 -3.02
CA VAL A 230 -17.62 -10.80 -4.25
C VAL A 230 -16.95 -12.14 -3.93
N ALA A 231 -15.87 -12.16 -3.13
CA ALA A 231 -15.20 -13.37 -2.69
C ALA A 231 -16.17 -14.31 -1.93
N THR A 232 -17.06 -13.77 -1.08
CA THR A 232 -18.07 -14.55 -0.39
C THR A 232 -19.07 -15.18 -1.37
N LYS A 233 -19.52 -14.44 -2.38
CA LYS A 233 -20.41 -14.98 -3.41
C LYS A 233 -19.74 -16.07 -4.24
N ILE A 234 -18.46 -15.90 -4.59
CA ILE A 234 -17.67 -16.94 -5.28
C ILE A 234 -17.59 -18.19 -4.39
N ALA A 235 -17.32 -18.05 -3.10
CA ALA A 235 -17.18 -19.17 -2.17
C ALA A 235 -18.47 -20.01 -2.04
N ILE A 236 -19.64 -19.43 -2.27
CA ILE A 236 -20.93 -20.15 -2.30
C ILE A 236 -21.36 -20.59 -3.70
N GLY A 237 -20.51 -20.40 -4.72
CA GLY A 237 -20.68 -21.00 -6.04
C GLY A 237 -21.10 -20.08 -7.16
N TYR A 238 -21.18 -18.76 -6.93
CA TYR A 238 -21.39 -17.80 -8.02
C TYR A 238 -20.10 -17.59 -8.83
N THR A 239 -20.24 -17.21 -10.08
CA THR A 239 -19.14 -16.81 -10.94
C THR A 239 -19.14 -15.29 -11.14
N LEU A 240 -17.99 -14.72 -11.53
CA LEU A 240 -17.83 -13.27 -11.67
C LEU A 240 -18.81 -12.66 -12.67
N ASP A 241 -19.19 -13.40 -13.72
CA ASP A 241 -20.19 -13.01 -14.72
C ASP A 241 -21.64 -13.07 -14.20
N GLU A 242 -21.91 -13.85 -13.15
CA GLU A 242 -23.22 -13.93 -12.49
C GLU A 242 -23.39 -12.88 -11.36
N ILE A 243 -22.27 -12.32 -10.87
CA ILE A 243 -22.28 -11.33 -9.81
C ILE A 243 -22.45 -9.94 -10.39
N THR A 244 -23.48 -9.21 -9.95
CA THR A 244 -23.68 -7.81 -10.34
C THR A 244 -22.55 -6.94 -9.80
N ASN A 245 -22.01 -6.05 -10.63
CA ASN A 245 -21.05 -5.03 -10.24
C ASN A 245 -21.74 -3.95 -9.39
N ASP A 246 -21.28 -3.74 -8.17
CA ASP A 246 -21.91 -2.79 -7.25
C ASP A 246 -21.68 -1.32 -7.64
N VAL A 247 -20.65 -1.01 -8.44
CA VAL A 247 -20.36 0.36 -8.90
C VAL A 247 -21.38 0.81 -9.93
N THR A 248 -21.70 -0.06 -10.90
CA THR A 248 -22.64 0.25 -11.98
C THR A 248 -24.09 -0.16 -11.66
N GLY A 249 -24.27 -1.19 -10.86
CA GLY A 249 -25.57 -1.82 -10.59
C GLY A 249 -26.17 -2.56 -11.81
N LYS A 250 -25.47 -2.63 -12.94
CA LYS A 250 -25.98 -3.15 -14.22
C LYS A 250 -25.04 -4.13 -14.92
N THR A 251 -23.72 -3.97 -14.75
CA THR A 251 -22.71 -4.84 -15.37
C THR A 251 -22.35 -5.99 -14.41
N CYS A 252 -21.51 -6.93 -14.86
CA CYS A 252 -21.03 -8.02 -14.04
C CYS A 252 -19.72 -7.64 -13.31
N ALA A 253 -19.35 -8.46 -12.32
CA ALA A 253 -18.14 -8.26 -11.53
C ALA A 253 -16.84 -8.62 -12.29
N CYS A 254 -16.91 -8.98 -13.57
CA CYS A 254 -15.75 -9.22 -14.43
C CYS A 254 -15.07 -7.94 -14.92
N PHE A 255 -15.66 -6.78 -14.69
CA PHE A 255 -15.12 -5.51 -15.17
C PHE A 255 -14.01 -5.03 -14.24
N GLU A 256 -12.80 -4.88 -14.78
CA GLU A 256 -11.66 -4.37 -14.02
C GLU A 256 -11.81 -2.89 -13.73
N PRO A 257 -11.65 -2.44 -12.46
CA PRO A 257 -11.70 -1.03 -12.14
C PRO A 257 -10.57 -0.24 -12.81
N ALA A 258 -10.90 0.93 -13.36
CA ALA A 258 -9.95 1.91 -13.86
C ALA A 258 -10.04 3.19 -13.05
N LEU A 259 -8.94 3.62 -12.44
CA LEU A 259 -8.87 4.79 -11.54
C LEU A 259 -8.35 5.99 -12.32
N ASP A 260 -9.12 7.09 -12.35
CA ASP A 260 -8.71 8.41 -12.87
C ASP A 260 -8.37 9.42 -11.77
N TYR A 261 -8.29 8.95 -10.53
CA TYR A 261 -7.89 9.68 -9.32
C TYR A 261 -6.75 8.92 -8.62
N ILE A 262 -6.15 9.54 -7.63
CA ILE A 262 -5.06 8.95 -6.85
C ILE A 262 -5.51 8.69 -5.42
N VAL A 263 -5.20 7.49 -4.95
CA VAL A 263 -5.43 7.07 -3.57
C VAL A 263 -4.10 6.93 -2.86
N VAL A 264 -4.00 7.52 -1.66
CA VAL A 264 -2.83 7.38 -0.78
C VAL A 264 -3.26 6.72 0.52
N LYS A 265 -2.65 5.59 0.84
CA LYS A 265 -2.68 4.98 2.16
C LYS A 265 -1.48 5.48 2.96
N TYR A 266 -1.71 6.02 4.16
CA TYR A 266 -0.65 6.44 5.07
C TYR A 266 -0.74 5.63 6.37
N PRO A 267 0.33 4.95 6.81
CA PRO A 267 0.30 4.13 8.01
C PRO A 267 0.28 4.96 9.30
N LYS A 268 -0.32 4.40 10.35
CA LYS A 268 -0.29 4.94 11.71
C LYS A 268 0.51 4.00 12.61
N TRP A 269 1.61 4.51 13.14
CA TRP A 269 2.42 3.79 14.11
C TRP A 269 2.07 4.21 15.54
N PRO A 270 2.18 3.31 16.52
CA PRO A 270 1.83 3.59 17.91
C PRO A 270 3.00 4.19 18.72
N PHE A 271 3.98 4.82 18.07
CA PHE A 271 5.19 5.35 18.71
C PHE A 271 4.92 6.52 19.66
N ASP A 272 3.77 7.17 19.53
CA ASP A 272 3.25 8.13 20.49
C ASP A 272 2.94 7.51 21.87
N LYS A 273 2.62 6.21 21.90
CA LYS A 273 2.32 5.43 23.11
C LYS A 273 3.52 4.63 23.59
N PHE A 274 4.34 4.13 22.68
CA PHE A 274 5.53 3.31 22.96
C PHE A 274 6.80 4.12 22.70
N VAL A 275 7.02 5.15 23.51
CA VAL A 275 8.10 6.14 23.32
C VAL A 275 9.52 5.55 23.40
N TYR A 276 9.68 4.37 24.01
CA TYR A 276 10.96 3.66 24.10
C TYR A 276 11.11 2.54 23.06
N ALA A 277 10.12 2.35 22.19
CA ALA A 277 10.24 1.38 21.10
C ALA A 277 11.23 1.87 20.05
N ASP A 278 11.93 0.92 19.44
CA ASP A 278 12.69 1.19 18.22
C ASP A 278 11.71 1.61 17.11
N LYS A 279 11.97 2.76 16.50
CA LYS A 279 11.14 3.33 15.45
C LYS A 279 11.58 2.89 14.04
N SER A 280 12.64 2.09 13.94
CA SER A 280 13.15 1.58 12.69
C SER A 280 12.11 0.69 12.01
N LEU A 281 11.89 0.93 10.73
CA LEU A 281 11.00 0.14 9.88
C LEU A 281 11.81 -0.91 9.11
N GLY A 282 11.22 -2.07 8.94
CA GLY A 282 11.86 -3.19 8.24
C GLY A 282 10.82 -4.16 7.70
N THR A 283 11.19 -5.42 7.55
CA THR A 283 10.31 -6.48 7.02
C THR A 283 9.24 -6.92 8.01
N GLN A 284 9.29 -6.52 9.28
CA GLN A 284 8.28 -6.78 10.28
C GLN A 284 7.34 -5.59 10.39
N MET A 285 6.02 -5.83 10.26
CA MET A 285 5.02 -4.78 10.36
C MET A 285 4.91 -4.20 11.78
N MET A 286 5.04 -2.87 11.89
CA MET A 286 4.95 -2.09 13.12
C MET A 286 3.66 -1.25 13.19
N ALA A 287 3.08 -0.89 12.04
CA ALA A 287 1.86 -0.07 11.96
C ALA A 287 0.66 -0.79 12.57
N THR A 288 -0.14 -0.06 13.34
CA THR A 288 -1.34 -0.55 14.00
C THR A 288 -2.63 -0.01 13.39
N GLY A 289 -2.51 0.97 12.52
CA GLY A 289 -3.62 1.59 11.80
C GLY A 289 -3.15 2.28 10.54
N GLU A 290 -4.09 2.85 9.83
CA GLU A 290 -3.84 3.55 8.57
C GLU A 290 -4.96 4.53 8.27
N VAL A 291 -4.68 5.52 7.44
CA VAL A 291 -5.69 6.34 6.77
C VAL A 291 -5.60 6.12 5.27
N MET A 292 -6.72 6.29 4.59
CA MET A 292 -6.80 6.33 3.14
C MET A 292 -7.38 7.68 2.71
N SER A 293 -6.77 8.30 1.74
CA SER A 293 -7.24 9.56 1.15
C SER A 293 -7.32 9.44 -0.36
N ILE A 294 -8.27 10.16 -0.95
CA ILE A 294 -8.47 10.24 -2.40
C ILE A 294 -8.30 11.69 -2.85
N GLY A 295 -7.62 11.90 -3.95
CA GLY A 295 -7.42 13.21 -4.58
C GLY A 295 -7.24 13.11 -6.08
N ASN A 296 -7.35 14.23 -6.79
CA ASN A 296 -7.10 14.30 -8.24
C ASN A 296 -5.58 14.30 -8.55
N SER A 297 -4.74 14.43 -7.54
CA SER A 297 -3.29 14.35 -7.65
C SER A 297 -2.71 13.69 -6.41
N PHE A 298 -1.46 13.20 -6.54
CA PHE A 298 -0.73 12.64 -5.41
C PHE A 298 -0.56 13.67 -4.29
N GLU A 299 -0.22 14.91 -4.66
CA GLU A 299 -0.02 16.00 -3.70
C GLU A 299 -1.27 16.22 -2.85
N ALA A 300 -2.44 16.33 -3.49
CA ALA A 300 -3.70 16.54 -2.77
C ALA A 300 -4.06 15.34 -1.88
N ALA A 301 -3.87 14.12 -2.37
CA ALA A 301 -4.12 12.90 -1.61
C ALA A 301 -3.15 12.79 -0.42
N MET A 302 -1.85 13.05 -0.62
CA MET A 302 -0.83 12.99 0.42
C MET A 302 -1.08 14.01 1.52
N MET A 303 -1.40 15.25 1.16
CA MET A 303 -1.73 16.33 2.13
C MET A 303 -2.97 16.00 2.96
N LYS A 304 -4.00 15.40 2.35
CA LYS A 304 -5.18 14.90 3.08
C LYS A 304 -4.80 13.77 4.04
N ALA A 305 -3.97 12.82 3.62
CA ALA A 305 -3.54 11.71 4.45
C ALA A 305 -2.80 12.22 5.69
N VAL A 306 -1.79 13.08 5.51
CA VAL A 306 -0.99 13.65 6.60
C VAL A 306 -1.86 14.43 7.59
N SER A 307 -2.81 15.24 7.10
CA SER A 307 -3.72 15.97 7.99
C SER A 307 -4.73 15.08 8.72
N SER A 308 -4.96 13.86 8.25
CA SER A 308 -5.93 12.91 8.81
C SER A 308 -5.33 11.88 9.75
N ILE A 309 -3.98 11.67 9.71
CA ILE A 309 -3.30 10.62 10.49
C ILE A 309 -3.12 10.99 11.97
N GLU A 310 -3.57 12.18 12.39
CA GLU A 310 -3.51 12.66 13.78
C GLU A 310 -2.07 12.85 14.33
N LEU A 311 -1.16 13.30 13.49
CA LEU A 311 0.19 13.72 13.89
C LEU A 311 0.24 15.20 14.32
N GLY A 312 -0.89 15.93 14.23
CA GLY A 312 -0.95 17.36 14.48
C GLY A 312 -0.33 18.22 13.38
N MET A 313 -0.02 17.60 12.24
CA MET A 313 0.58 18.24 11.07
C MET A 313 -0.49 18.66 10.05
N ASP A 314 -0.23 19.74 9.35
CA ASP A 314 -1.10 20.27 8.28
C ASP A 314 -0.35 20.43 6.94
N THR A 315 0.93 20.12 6.92
CA THR A 315 1.82 19.97 5.76
C THR A 315 2.80 18.85 6.03
N LEU A 316 3.68 18.55 5.07
CA LEU A 316 4.78 17.61 5.26
C LEU A 316 5.97 18.21 6.04
N THR A 317 5.92 19.49 6.37
CA THR A 317 6.93 20.15 7.21
C THR A 317 6.84 19.65 8.64
N HIS A 318 7.92 19.07 9.13
CA HIS A 318 8.05 18.55 10.49
C HIS A 318 9.09 19.34 11.26
N LYS A 319 8.65 20.08 12.29
CA LYS A 319 9.50 21.02 13.04
C LYS A 319 10.84 20.48 13.51
N PRO A 320 10.96 19.25 14.03
CA PRO A 320 12.26 18.73 14.43
C PRO A 320 13.32 18.76 13.33
N PHE A 321 12.93 18.60 12.06
CA PHE A 321 13.88 18.64 10.95
C PHE A 321 14.26 20.06 10.52
N GLU A 322 13.43 21.07 10.81
CA GLU A 322 13.78 22.46 10.55
C GLU A 322 14.95 22.96 11.42
N GLU A 323 15.17 22.32 12.58
CA GLU A 323 16.22 22.65 13.56
C GLU A 323 17.57 21.97 13.26
N LEU A 324 17.58 20.95 12.38
CA LEU A 324 18.80 20.22 11.98
C LEU A 324 19.58 20.96 10.92
N ASP A 325 20.88 20.70 10.82
CA ASP A 325 21.69 21.17 9.69
C ASP A 325 21.59 20.20 8.48
N ASP A 326 22.19 20.57 7.35
CA ASP A 326 22.08 19.78 6.12
C ASP A 326 22.78 18.43 6.22
N ASP A 327 23.89 18.31 6.95
CA ASP A 327 24.59 17.05 7.18
C ASP A 327 23.75 16.11 8.07
N GLU A 328 23.08 16.65 9.09
CA GLU A 328 22.17 15.91 9.94
C GLU A 328 20.94 15.42 9.16
N ILE A 329 20.38 16.23 8.27
CA ILE A 329 19.28 15.84 7.36
C ILE A 329 19.73 14.69 6.45
N VAL A 330 20.90 14.80 5.84
CA VAL A 330 21.47 13.74 4.99
C VAL A 330 21.69 12.46 5.80
N ALA A 331 22.23 12.56 7.00
CA ALA A 331 22.42 11.40 7.89
C ALA A 331 21.09 10.74 8.27
N HIS A 332 20.05 11.53 8.56
CA HIS A 332 18.72 10.99 8.93
C HIS A 332 18.06 10.28 7.76
N MET A 333 18.21 10.72 6.51
CA MET A 333 17.65 10.04 5.35
C MET A 333 18.11 8.58 5.20
N HIS A 334 19.28 8.22 5.74
CA HIS A 334 19.74 6.82 5.79
C HIS A 334 18.99 5.96 6.80
N VAL A 335 18.28 6.58 7.74
CA VAL A 335 17.48 5.85 8.75
C VAL A 335 16.12 5.52 8.14
N GLN A 336 15.79 4.23 8.11
CA GLN A 336 14.49 3.75 7.67
C GLN A 336 13.52 3.77 8.85
N ASP A 337 12.88 4.92 9.08
CA ASP A 337 11.91 5.09 10.16
C ASP A 337 10.61 5.77 9.69
N ALA A 338 9.67 5.90 10.61
CA ALA A 338 8.36 6.51 10.38
C ALA A 338 8.42 8.01 10.01
N GLU A 339 9.54 8.67 10.24
CA GLU A 339 9.71 10.11 10.02
C GLU A 339 10.50 10.41 8.73
N ARG A 340 11.05 9.38 8.06
CA ARG A 340 11.90 9.55 6.88
C ARG A 340 11.25 10.35 5.75
N VAL A 341 9.96 10.18 5.49
CA VAL A 341 9.25 10.93 4.44
C VAL A 341 9.25 12.44 4.72
N PHE A 342 9.17 12.85 5.98
CA PHE A 342 9.22 14.26 6.37
C PHE A 342 10.66 14.81 6.30
N CYS A 343 11.66 13.98 6.61
CA CYS A 343 13.07 14.32 6.43
C CYS A 343 13.40 14.53 4.95
N VAL A 344 12.91 13.67 4.06
CA VAL A 344 13.04 13.82 2.60
C VAL A 344 12.37 15.11 2.12
N TYR A 345 11.19 15.44 2.66
CA TYR A 345 10.52 16.69 2.32
C TYR A 345 11.32 17.93 2.75
N GLU A 346 11.92 17.91 3.94
CA GLU A 346 12.80 18.99 4.39
C GLU A 346 14.06 19.10 3.52
N ALA A 347 14.66 17.96 3.13
CA ALA A 347 15.79 17.94 2.21
C ALA A 347 15.46 18.64 0.87
N LEU A 348 14.26 18.36 0.33
CA LEU A 348 13.77 18.99 -0.90
C LEU A 348 13.52 20.51 -0.70
N LYS A 349 12.99 20.94 0.44
CA LYS A 349 12.82 22.37 0.78
C LYS A 349 14.14 23.13 0.79
N ARG A 350 15.22 22.48 1.26
CA ARG A 350 16.57 23.06 1.30
C ARG A 350 17.29 23.03 -0.05
N GLY A 351 16.76 22.28 -1.02
CA GLY A 351 17.32 22.18 -2.37
C GLY A 351 18.41 21.12 -2.49
N ILE A 352 18.42 20.12 -1.60
CA ILE A 352 19.21 18.89 -1.80
C ILE A 352 18.67 18.22 -3.05
N ASP A 353 19.56 17.86 -3.96
CA ASP A 353 19.18 17.39 -5.30
C ASP A 353 18.57 15.97 -5.26
N HIS A 354 17.68 15.68 -6.19
CA HIS A 354 16.96 14.41 -6.29
C HIS A 354 17.89 13.21 -6.43
N GLN A 355 19.04 13.37 -7.10
CA GLN A 355 20.00 12.28 -7.27
C GLN A 355 20.61 11.87 -5.92
N THR A 356 20.95 12.84 -5.07
CA THR A 356 21.45 12.60 -3.72
C THR A 356 20.40 11.90 -2.88
N ILE A 357 19.15 12.39 -2.87
CA ILE A 357 18.04 11.79 -2.13
C ILE A 357 17.77 10.37 -2.63
N TRP A 358 17.68 10.16 -3.96
CA TRP A 358 17.47 8.85 -4.54
C TRP A 358 18.61 7.87 -4.24
N ASN A 359 19.86 8.32 -4.27
CA ASN A 359 21.01 7.48 -3.95
C ASN A 359 20.92 6.90 -2.53
N ILE A 360 20.37 7.67 -1.59
CA ILE A 360 20.21 7.31 -0.20
C ILE A 360 18.95 6.47 0.02
N THR A 361 17.81 6.95 -0.44
CA THR A 361 16.49 6.41 -0.07
C THR A 361 15.94 5.40 -1.07
N LYS A 362 16.35 5.47 -2.33
CA LYS A 362 15.80 4.77 -3.49
C LYS A 362 14.31 5.07 -3.74
N ILE A 363 13.76 6.12 -3.14
CA ILE A 363 12.42 6.62 -3.46
C ILE A 363 12.42 7.10 -4.92
N ASP A 364 11.43 6.66 -5.70
CA ASP A 364 11.36 6.99 -7.12
C ASP A 364 11.29 8.50 -7.36
N TRP A 365 11.94 8.95 -8.42
CA TRP A 365 12.02 10.36 -8.83
C TRP A 365 10.65 11.01 -8.99
N TRP A 366 9.66 10.25 -9.44
CA TRP A 366 8.31 10.76 -9.59
C TRP A 366 7.73 11.24 -8.25
N PHE A 367 7.93 10.48 -7.17
CA PHE A 367 7.48 10.88 -5.83
C PHE A 367 8.27 12.07 -5.32
N LEU A 368 9.58 12.13 -5.58
CA LEU A 368 10.41 13.27 -5.21
C LEU A 368 9.95 14.55 -5.93
N ASP A 369 9.65 14.47 -7.23
CA ASP A 369 9.11 15.60 -8.00
C ASP A 369 7.77 16.12 -7.42
N LYS A 370 6.88 15.21 -7.03
CA LYS A 370 5.60 15.57 -6.43
C LYS A 370 5.75 16.23 -5.06
N MET A 371 6.65 15.72 -4.23
CA MET A 371 6.98 16.33 -2.94
C MET A 371 7.70 17.68 -3.13
N GLN A 372 8.60 17.80 -4.12
CA GLN A 372 9.24 19.07 -4.46
C GLN A 372 8.22 20.12 -4.90
N HIS A 373 7.20 19.71 -5.67
CA HIS A 373 6.10 20.61 -6.05
C HIS A 373 5.37 21.17 -4.82
N LEU A 374 5.05 20.31 -3.84
CA LEU A 374 4.45 20.76 -2.56
C LEU A 374 5.38 21.73 -1.80
N ALA A 375 6.69 21.42 -1.75
CA ALA A 375 7.68 22.27 -1.11
C ALA A 375 7.77 23.66 -1.78
N ASN A 376 7.69 23.69 -3.11
CA ASN A 376 7.68 24.95 -3.88
C ASN A 376 6.40 25.77 -3.63
N LEU A 377 5.24 25.12 -3.53
CA LEU A 377 3.98 25.78 -3.17
C LEU A 377 4.03 26.36 -1.75
N GLU A 378 4.55 25.59 -0.79
CA GLU A 378 4.72 26.05 0.60
C GLU A 378 5.64 27.28 0.66
N LYS A 379 6.78 27.24 -0.03
CA LYS A 379 7.71 28.38 -0.16
C LYS A 379 7.06 29.57 -0.87
N GLY A 380 6.25 29.32 -1.92
CA GLY A 380 5.49 30.34 -2.62
C GLY A 380 4.49 31.07 -1.73
N LEU A 381 3.80 30.32 -0.86
CA LEU A 381 2.91 30.90 0.15
C LEU A 381 3.66 31.74 1.19
N ALA A 382 4.78 31.23 1.71
CA ALA A 382 5.61 31.94 2.68
C ALA A 382 6.16 33.28 2.10
N ASN A 383 6.44 33.33 0.82
CA ASN A 383 6.90 34.54 0.14
C ASN A 383 5.79 35.58 -0.15
N CYS A 384 4.55 35.32 0.21
CA CYS A 384 3.44 36.27 0.01
C CYS A 384 3.51 37.48 0.96
N HIS A 385 4.09 37.31 2.17
CA HIS A 385 4.29 38.37 3.15
C HIS A 385 3.07 39.32 3.32
N GLY A 386 1.90 38.76 3.56
CA GLY A 386 0.65 39.50 3.75
C GLY A 386 -0.12 39.83 2.47
N VAL A 387 0.37 39.47 1.27
CA VAL A 387 -0.30 39.74 -0.01
C VAL A 387 -0.55 38.43 -0.78
N LEU A 388 -1.68 37.82 -0.56
CA LEU A 388 -2.09 36.55 -1.20
C LEU A 388 -3.08 36.83 -2.34
N SER A 389 -2.75 36.43 -3.55
CA SER A 389 -3.64 36.50 -4.71
C SER A 389 -4.70 35.37 -4.70
N ALA A 390 -5.83 35.63 -5.35
CA ALA A 390 -6.87 34.60 -5.54
C ALA A 390 -6.36 33.36 -6.33
N ALA A 391 -5.41 33.52 -7.24
CA ALA A 391 -4.81 32.44 -8.01
C ALA A 391 -3.96 31.53 -7.10
N GLN A 392 -3.03 32.10 -6.32
CA GLN A 392 -2.22 31.35 -5.36
C GLN A 392 -3.07 30.63 -4.31
N TYR A 393 -4.13 31.29 -3.83
CA TYR A 393 -5.07 30.66 -2.90
C TYR A 393 -5.76 29.44 -3.50
N LYS A 394 -6.30 29.56 -4.72
CA LYS A 394 -6.96 28.44 -5.42
C LYS A 394 -6.00 27.29 -5.68
N GLU A 395 -4.77 27.62 -6.11
CA GLU A 395 -3.74 26.62 -6.37
C GLU A 395 -3.37 25.85 -5.07
N ALA A 396 -3.12 26.56 -3.98
CA ALA A 396 -2.87 25.95 -2.69
C ALA A 396 -4.03 25.02 -2.24
N LYS A 397 -5.28 25.47 -2.41
CA LYS A 397 -6.47 24.65 -2.11
C LYS A 397 -6.53 23.40 -2.99
N LYS A 398 -6.23 23.51 -4.28
CA LYS A 398 -6.19 22.40 -5.21
C LYS A 398 -5.25 21.29 -4.74
N TYR A 399 -4.09 21.63 -4.21
CA TYR A 399 -3.08 20.68 -3.73
C TYR A 399 -3.17 20.35 -2.23
N GLY A 400 -4.30 20.69 -1.57
CA GLY A 400 -4.65 20.17 -0.25
C GLY A 400 -4.25 21.04 0.93
N PHE A 401 -3.72 22.26 0.72
CA PHE A 401 -3.44 23.19 1.82
C PHE A 401 -4.73 23.67 2.48
N GLN A 402 -4.78 23.60 3.82
CA GLN A 402 -5.92 24.04 4.60
C GLN A 402 -5.91 25.57 4.76
N ASP A 403 -7.09 26.18 4.95
CA ASP A 403 -7.21 27.63 5.13
C ASP A 403 -6.35 28.15 6.27
N LYS A 404 -6.31 27.43 7.41
CA LYS A 404 -5.46 27.78 8.56
C LYS A 404 -3.97 27.79 8.21
N THR A 405 -3.55 26.83 7.38
CA THR A 405 -2.16 26.68 6.92
C THR A 405 -1.79 27.80 5.96
N ILE A 406 -2.68 28.11 5.01
CA ILE A 406 -2.48 29.19 4.04
C ILE A 406 -2.38 30.53 4.76
N ARG A 407 -3.27 30.80 5.74
CA ARG A 407 -3.17 32.04 6.55
C ARG A 407 -1.85 32.15 7.27
N ARG A 408 -1.41 31.06 7.91
CA ARG A 408 -0.16 31.01 8.65
C ARG A 408 1.06 31.24 7.75
N LEU A 409 1.11 30.57 6.61
CA LEU A 409 2.25 30.63 5.69
C LEU A 409 2.31 31.99 4.97
N ALA A 410 1.18 32.49 4.48
CA ALA A 410 1.11 33.75 3.73
C ALA A 410 1.01 35.01 4.62
N GLU A 411 0.96 34.83 5.95
CA GLU A 411 0.83 35.94 6.94
C GLU A 411 -0.40 36.80 6.68
N VAL A 412 -1.55 36.19 6.32
CA VAL A 412 -2.80 36.90 6.03
C VAL A 412 -3.91 36.54 7.04
N ASP A 413 -4.66 37.53 7.48
CA ASP A 413 -5.84 37.34 8.33
C ASP A 413 -7.06 36.94 7.49
N GLU A 414 -7.22 37.56 6.31
CA GLU A 414 -8.33 37.31 5.42
C GLU A 414 -7.89 36.55 4.14
N LEU A 415 -8.71 35.62 3.70
CA LEU A 415 -8.49 34.89 2.46
C LEU A 415 -9.11 35.62 1.28
N PRO A 416 -8.48 35.60 0.09
CA PRO A 416 -8.92 36.39 -1.06
C PRO A 416 -10.28 35.97 -1.64
N ILE A 417 -10.78 34.78 -1.28
CA ILE A 417 -12.07 34.27 -1.70
C ILE A 417 -12.85 33.80 -0.48
N ALA A 418 -13.95 34.51 -0.15
CA ALA A 418 -14.82 34.12 0.95
C ALA A 418 -15.62 32.84 0.61
N ASN A 419 -15.72 31.92 1.59
CA ASN A 419 -16.51 30.69 1.46
C ASN A 419 -16.14 29.79 0.26
N TYR A 420 -14.86 29.75 -0.14
CA TYR A 420 -14.41 28.83 -1.16
C TYR A 420 -14.48 27.39 -0.64
N ARG A 421 -15.39 26.61 -1.21
CA ARG A 421 -15.69 25.24 -0.73
C ARG A 421 -15.23 24.21 -1.77
N ALA A 422 -14.86 23.03 -1.26
CA ALA A 422 -14.61 21.88 -2.10
C ALA A 422 -15.87 21.43 -2.84
N GLY A 423 -15.71 20.95 -4.05
CA GLY A 423 -16.66 20.06 -4.71
C GLY A 423 -16.48 18.63 -4.22
N PHE A 424 -17.34 17.73 -4.69
CA PHE A 424 -17.25 16.30 -4.41
C PHE A 424 -17.41 15.54 -5.72
N LYS A 425 -16.41 14.73 -6.07
CA LYS A 425 -16.44 13.85 -7.23
C LYS A 425 -16.79 12.43 -6.81
N MET A 426 -17.49 11.72 -7.66
CA MET A 426 -17.84 10.32 -7.45
C MET A 426 -16.60 9.45 -7.61
N VAL A 427 -16.48 8.41 -6.79
CA VAL A 427 -15.52 7.33 -7.00
C VAL A 427 -16.06 6.50 -8.17
N ASP A 428 -15.63 6.83 -9.37
CA ASP A 428 -16.01 6.20 -10.61
C ASP A 428 -14.82 5.44 -11.20
N THR A 429 -14.99 4.14 -11.37
CA THR A 429 -13.98 3.22 -11.91
C THR A 429 -14.43 2.56 -13.21
N CYS A 430 -15.38 3.17 -13.90
CA CYS A 430 -16.00 2.61 -15.09
C CYS A 430 -15.32 3.06 -16.39
N ALA A 431 -14.21 3.78 -16.35
CA ALA A 431 -13.45 4.26 -17.52
C ALA A 431 -14.31 5.01 -18.57
N ALA A 432 -15.36 5.71 -18.12
CA ALA A 432 -16.36 6.37 -18.95
C ALA A 432 -17.16 5.42 -19.90
N GLU A 433 -17.01 4.11 -19.79
CA GLU A 433 -17.78 3.14 -20.57
C GLU A 433 -19.19 2.93 -20.03
N PHE A 434 -19.34 3.05 -18.70
CA PHE A 434 -20.60 2.92 -18.00
C PHE A 434 -20.75 4.06 -16.97
N SER A 435 -21.98 4.42 -16.65
CA SER A 435 -22.26 5.36 -15.57
C SER A 435 -22.13 4.66 -14.23
N ALA A 436 -21.29 5.17 -13.33
CA ALA A 436 -21.26 4.77 -11.94
C ALA A 436 -22.57 5.21 -11.25
N ASN A 437 -23.04 4.40 -10.30
CA ASN A 437 -24.25 4.68 -9.53
C ASN A 437 -24.01 4.43 -8.03
N THR A 438 -22.81 4.72 -7.57
CA THR A 438 -22.42 4.56 -6.16
C THR A 438 -22.50 5.89 -5.42
N PRO A 439 -23.06 5.93 -4.20
CA PRO A 439 -23.05 7.12 -3.34
C PRO A 439 -21.71 7.31 -2.63
N TYR A 440 -20.58 7.02 -3.30
CA TYR A 440 -19.23 7.12 -2.76
C TYR A 440 -18.51 8.29 -3.42
N PHE A 441 -18.08 9.28 -2.61
CA PHE A 441 -17.53 10.55 -3.09
C PHE A 441 -16.27 10.92 -2.31
N TYR A 442 -15.39 11.68 -2.98
CA TYR A 442 -14.24 12.33 -2.34
C TYR A 442 -14.26 13.85 -2.60
N SER A 443 -13.75 14.62 -1.66
CA SER A 443 -13.69 16.08 -1.78
C SER A 443 -12.52 16.53 -2.66
N THR A 444 -12.73 17.57 -3.47
CA THR A 444 -11.68 18.17 -4.29
C THR A 444 -11.94 19.65 -4.51
N TYR A 445 -10.88 20.42 -4.76
CA TYR A 445 -10.96 21.81 -5.22
C TYR A 445 -10.71 21.92 -6.74
N ASP A 446 -10.64 20.80 -7.42
CA ASP A 446 -10.42 20.67 -8.86
C ASP A 446 -11.53 19.82 -9.48
N GLY A 447 -12.42 20.49 -10.19
CA GLY A 447 -13.55 19.85 -10.87
C GLY A 447 -14.93 20.25 -10.34
N ASP A 448 -15.96 19.66 -10.92
CA ASP A 448 -17.36 19.92 -10.61
C ASP A 448 -17.83 19.20 -9.33
N ASN A 449 -18.94 19.67 -8.78
CA ASN A 449 -19.58 19.07 -7.62
C ASN A 449 -20.64 18.04 -8.06
N GLU A 450 -20.22 16.81 -8.34
CA GLU A 450 -21.09 15.74 -8.79
C GLU A 450 -22.06 15.26 -7.72
N ALA A 451 -21.67 15.36 -6.43
CA ALA A 451 -22.55 14.95 -5.32
C ALA A 451 -23.81 15.82 -5.25
N ALA A 452 -23.73 17.08 -5.61
CA ALA A 452 -24.90 17.97 -5.61
C ALA A 452 -25.95 17.52 -6.66
N ALA A 453 -25.51 17.15 -7.86
CA ALA A 453 -26.37 16.62 -8.92
C ALA A 453 -26.96 15.26 -8.52
N PHE A 454 -26.14 14.36 -8.01
CA PHE A 454 -26.56 13.03 -7.53
C PHE A 454 -27.62 13.13 -6.43
N ILE A 455 -27.43 13.99 -5.43
CA ILE A 455 -28.40 14.21 -4.35
C ILE A 455 -29.70 14.76 -4.89
N ALA A 456 -29.64 15.75 -5.79
CA ALA A 456 -30.83 16.34 -6.38
C ALA A 456 -31.66 15.32 -7.18
N GLU A 457 -31.00 14.45 -7.96
CA GLU A 457 -31.64 13.34 -8.68
C GLU A 457 -32.33 12.36 -7.73
N LYS A 458 -31.64 11.92 -6.68
CA LYS A 458 -32.20 10.99 -5.66
C LYS A 458 -33.36 11.61 -4.91
N GLU A 459 -33.30 12.89 -4.56
CA GLU A 459 -34.40 13.61 -3.90
C GLU A 459 -35.62 13.78 -4.81
N ALA A 460 -35.40 14.02 -6.11
CA ALA A 460 -36.47 14.11 -7.09
C ALA A 460 -37.18 12.77 -7.32
N ALA A 461 -36.45 11.67 -7.22
CA ALA A 461 -36.98 10.30 -7.36
C ALA A 461 -37.62 9.77 -6.07
N ALA A 462 -37.40 10.40 -4.92
CA ALA A 462 -37.90 9.94 -3.64
C ALA A 462 -39.39 10.27 -3.45
N PRO A 463 -40.26 9.28 -3.08
CA PRO A 463 -41.68 9.53 -2.89
C PRO A 463 -42.02 10.41 -1.67
N GLU A 464 -41.13 10.48 -0.69
CA GLU A 464 -41.27 11.28 0.53
C GLU A 464 -39.92 11.91 0.94
N LYS A 465 -39.98 13.11 1.54
CA LYS A 465 -38.80 13.74 2.13
C LYS A 465 -38.39 13.04 3.41
N LYS A 466 -37.24 12.37 3.37
CA LYS A 466 -36.60 11.78 4.57
C LYS A 466 -35.74 12.78 5.32
N LYS A 467 -35.61 12.57 6.64
CA LYS A 467 -34.63 13.31 7.45
C LYS A 467 -33.22 12.94 7.01
N LYS A 468 -32.32 13.92 6.98
CA LYS A 468 -30.88 13.72 6.69
C LYS A 468 -30.14 13.62 8.03
N VAL A 469 -29.32 12.59 8.17
CA VAL A 469 -28.44 12.35 9.32
C VAL A 469 -27.01 12.31 8.82
N LEU A 470 -26.12 13.07 9.47
CA LEU A 470 -24.68 13.04 9.20
C LEU A 470 -24.01 12.18 10.27
N VAL A 471 -23.30 11.16 9.83
CA VAL A 471 -22.48 10.28 10.69
C VAL A 471 -21.01 10.57 10.40
N PHE A 472 -20.27 11.00 11.42
CA PHE A 472 -18.83 11.17 11.30
C PHE A 472 -18.14 9.83 11.52
N GLY A 473 -17.21 9.48 10.62
CA GLY A 473 -16.36 8.31 10.76
C GLY A 473 -15.35 8.45 11.89
N SER A 474 -14.74 7.34 12.30
CA SER A 474 -13.90 7.23 13.50
C SER A 474 -12.44 7.69 13.30
N GLY A 475 -12.03 8.02 12.06
CA GLY A 475 -10.61 8.30 11.75
C GLY A 475 -9.75 7.02 11.71
N PRO A 476 -8.41 7.15 11.86
CA PRO A 476 -7.50 6.00 11.78
C PRO A 476 -7.72 5.00 12.91
N ILE A 477 -7.58 3.71 12.59
CA ILE A 477 -7.61 2.63 13.60
C ILE A 477 -6.42 2.80 14.55
N ARG A 478 -6.66 2.60 15.85
CA ARG A 478 -5.66 2.73 16.90
C ARG A 478 -5.49 1.39 17.62
N ILE A 479 -4.40 1.24 18.36
CA ILE A 479 -4.19 0.10 19.26
C ILE A 479 -5.40 -0.09 20.19
N GLY A 480 -5.88 -1.33 20.28
CA GLY A 480 -7.04 -1.70 21.09
C GLY A 480 -8.38 -1.43 20.43
N GLN A 481 -8.38 -0.91 19.21
CA GLN A 481 -9.57 -0.76 18.37
C GLN A 481 -9.52 -1.78 17.24
N GLY A 482 -10.65 -2.32 16.85
CA GLY A 482 -10.77 -3.23 15.74
C GLY A 482 -11.59 -2.62 14.59
N ILE A 483 -11.88 -3.43 13.61
CA ILE A 483 -12.68 -3.08 12.42
C ILE A 483 -14.10 -2.62 12.77
N GLU A 484 -14.59 -2.90 13.97
CA GLU A 484 -15.89 -2.49 14.48
C GLU A 484 -16.14 -0.99 14.43
N PHE A 485 -15.11 -0.17 14.41
CA PHE A 485 -15.24 1.29 14.25
C PHE A 485 -15.78 1.67 12.88
N ASP A 486 -15.21 1.13 11.81
CA ASP A 486 -15.72 1.33 10.45
C ASP A 486 -17.10 0.69 10.30
N TYR A 487 -17.26 -0.52 10.83
CA TYR A 487 -18.52 -1.26 10.81
C TYR A 487 -19.66 -0.47 11.45
N CYS A 488 -19.47 0.06 12.65
CA CYS A 488 -20.47 0.88 13.34
C CYS A 488 -20.86 2.12 12.56
N SER A 489 -19.88 2.85 12.00
CA SER A 489 -20.13 4.06 11.21
C SER A 489 -20.94 3.75 9.94
N VAL A 490 -20.63 2.65 9.27
CA VAL A 490 -21.33 2.22 8.05
C VAL A 490 -22.75 1.73 8.35
N HIS A 491 -22.94 1.03 9.47
CA HIS A 491 -24.26 0.51 9.85
C HIS A 491 -25.21 1.58 10.41
N CYS A 492 -24.68 2.65 11.04
CA CYS A 492 -25.50 3.80 11.43
C CYS A 492 -26.13 4.52 10.26
#